data_777a1e188fbc626f4d2c49818a3acce7
#
_entry.id   777a1e188fbc626f4d2c49818a3acce7
#
_cell.length_a   1.000
_cell.length_b   1.000
_cell.length_c   1.000
_cell.angle_alpha   90.00
_cell.angle_beta   90.00
_cell.angle_gamma   90.00
#
_symmetry.space_group_name_H-M   'P 1'
#
loop_
_entity.id
_entity.type
_entity.pdbx_description
1 polymer ?
#
loop_
_entity_poly.entity_id
_entity_poly.type
_entity_poly.pdbx_seq_one_letter_code
_entity_poly.pdbx_strand_id
1 'polypeptide(L)'
;SFNKSDIANEFNRITAELQHLIDGTMAFTPDVNSSVSTRSKLKMLGFSNKTIAYLMNEAEPNVTIEDVIDQFTKSIVHGKSREFDDSQIILVCGPEKSGKTVLSQKLSKFLPATLDGQANRVISDPLTGDLSSLFKHGFDANITSLFRKKSDVGLSSGRLIVDYEGSIDVLSSVLMKLERLEQKPNVSVVYALEVGQSYNAVKQSFKMSGIPNLCIALTKMDLLEVSVNELSAISDLGKKIQFFSGLKILEDGLDFAKVSVMKDFLSNLVKQEDWS
;
A
#
# COMPACT_ATOMS: atom_id res chain seq x y z
N SER A 1 -0.38 -2.21 46.50
CA SER A 1 -1.81 -2.05 46.66
C SER A 1 -2.22 -0.74 45.98
N PHE A 2 -2.90 -0.82 44.88
CA PHE A 2 -3.50 0.33 44.23
C PHE A 2 -4.55 0.93 45.14
N ASN A 3 -4.42 2.22 45.40
CA ASN A 3 -5.29 2.95 46.32
C ASN A 3 -6.65 3.19 45.61
N LYS A 4 -7.76 2.83 46.25
CA LYS A 4 -9.11 3.03 45.68
C LYS A 4 -9.40 4.50 45.30
N SER A 5 -8.75 5.45 45.95
CA SER A 5 -8.85 6.88 45.65
C SER A 5 -8.23 7.24 44.29
N ASP A 6 -7.14 6.59 43.89
CA ASP A 6 -6.45 6.88 42.64
C ASP A 6 -7.26 6.37 41.42
N ILE A 7 -7.92 5.22 41.57
CA ILE A 7 -8.83 4.67 40.56
C ILE A 7 -10.06 5.57 40.38
N ALA A 8 -10.62 6.07 41.48
CA ALA A 8 -11.78 6.97 41.42
C ALA A 8 -11.45 8.31 40.77
N ASN A 9 -10.26 8.85 41.04
CA ASN A 9 -9.77 10.11 40.47
C ASN A 9 -9.52 9.94 38.94
N GLU A 10 -8.92 8.83 38.54
CA GLU A 10 -8.69 8.54 37.11
C GLU A 10 -10.00 8.32 36.34
N PHE A 11 -10.96 7.64 36.97
CA PHE A 11 -12.30 7.47 36.40
C PHE A 11 -13.03 8.80 36.22
N ASN A 12 -12.96 9.68 37.22
CA ASN A 12 -13.55 11.02 37.14
C ASN A 12 -12.87 11.88 36.04
N ARG A 13 -11.54 11.76 35.88
CA ARG A 13 -10.81 12.46 34.84
C ARG A 13 -11.26 12.00 33.43
N ILE A 14 -11.33 10.68 33.20
CA ILE A 14 -11.76 10.10 31.93
C ILE A 14 -13.21 10.50 31.64
N THR A 15 -14.09 10.50 32.66
CA THR A 15 -15.48 10.90 32.48
C THR A 15 -15.59 12.39 32.13
N ALA A 16 -14.78 13.26 32.73
CA ALA A 16 -14.75 14.68 32.41
C ALA A 16 -14.19 14.93 30.99
N GLU A 17 -13.17 14.19 30.56
CA GLU A 17 -12.63 14.26 29.19
C GLU A 17 -13.66 13.77 28.16
N LEU A 18 -14.40 12.71 28.46
CA LEU A 18 -15.50 12.22 27.60
C LEU A 18 -16.65 13.24 27.54
N GLN A 19 -17.01 13.84 28.66
CA GLN A 19 -18.02 14.89 28.71
C GLN A 19 -17.62 16.11 27.89
N HIS A 20 -16.37 16.54 27.98
CA HIS A 20 -15.82 17.63 27.18
C HIS A 20 -15.80 17.31 25.68
N LEU A 21 -15.56 16.04 25.30
CA LEU A 21 -15.67 15.58 23.92
C LEU A 21 -17.12 15.56 23.43
N ILE A 22 -18.06 15.14 24.30
CA ILE A 22 -19.50 15.14 24.00
C ILE A 22 -20.03 16.58 23.90
N ASP A 23 -19.66 17.46 24.81
CA ASP A 23 -20.07 18.87 24.80
C ASP A 23 -19.44 19.61 23.60
N GLY A 24 -18.21 19.29 23.23
CA GLY A 24 -17.55 19.80 22.01
C GLY A 24 -18.23 19.29 20.71
N THR A 25 -18.88 18.13 20.75
CA THR A 25 -19.68 17.61 19.63
C THR A 25 -21.13 18.12 19.65
N MET A 26 -21.69 18.43 20.82
CA MET A 26 -23.05 18.98 20.95
C MET A 26 -23.16 20.50 20.71
N ALA A 27 -22.05 21.24 20.66
CA ALA A 27 -22.03 22.63 20.23
C ALA A 27 -22.35 22.82 18.74
N PHE A 28 -22.51 21.73 18.00
CA PHE A 28 -23.15 21.68 16.68
C PHE A 28 -24.65 21.42 16.88
N THR A 29 -25.44 22.46 17.18
CA THR A 29 -26.85 22.44 16.80
C THR A 29 -26.88 22.48 15.29
N PRO A 30 -27.35 21.41 14.61
CA PRO A 30 -27.52 21.48 13.17
C PRO A 30 -28.66 22.48 12.93
N ASP A 31 -28.37 23.57 12.24
CA ASP A 31 -29.40 24.29 11.52
C ASP A 31 -30.11 23.27 10.64
N VAL A 32 -31.39 23.03 10.87
CA VAL A 32 -32.23 21.99 10.25
C VAL A 32 -32.33 22.17 8.70
N ASN A 33 -31.67 23.17 8.14
CA ASN A 33 -31.55 23.46 6.71
C ASN A 33 -30.11 23.55 6.17
N SER A 34 -29.08 23.20 6.96
CA SER A 34 -27.72 23.23 6.44
C SER A 34 -27.37 21.91 5.78
N SER A 35 -27.12 21.92 4.48
CA SER A 35 -26.52 20.80 3.76
C SER A 35 -25.27 20.33 4.53
N VAL A 36 -25.18 19.04 4.83
CA VAL A 36 -24.06 18.42 5.55
C VAL A 36 -22.76 18.86 4.85
N SER A 37 -21.83 19.46 5.61
CA SER A 37 -20.59 19.99 5.01
C SER A 37 -19.78 18.88 4.34
N THR A 38 -19.03 19.20 3.27
CA THR A 38 -18.15 18.26 2.58
C THR A 38 -17.21 17.55 3.55
N ARG A 39 -16.70 18.26 4.56
CA ARG A 39 -15.85 17.69 5.61
C ARG A 39 -16.55 16.61 6.43
N SER A 40 -17.81 16.85 6.82
CA SER A 40 -18.61 15.88 7.57
C SER A 40 -18.90 14.65 6.71
N LYS A 41 -19.25 14.84 5.45
CA LYS A 41 -19.47 13.74 4.50
C LYS A 41 -18.23 12.85 4.34
N LEU A 42 -17.05 13.43 4.18
CA LEU A 42 -15.79 12.68 4.11
C LEU A 42 -15.53 11.87 5.39
N LYS A 43 -15.82 12.44 6.55
CA LYS A 43 -15.68 11.76 7.84
C LYS A 43 -16.65 10.58 7.96
N MET A 44 -17.91 10.74 7.53
CA MET A 44 -18.91 9.66 7.51
C MET A 44 -18.51 8.53 6.56
N LEU A 45 -17.91 8.84 5.42
CA LEU A 45 -17.34 7.86 4.49
C LEU A 45 -16.12 7.10 5.08
N GLY A 46 -15.56 7.54 6.19
CA GLY A 46 -14.43 6.88 6.85
C GLY A 46 -13.05 7.44 6.50
N PHE A 47 -12.98 8.65 5.90
CA PHE A 47 -11.68 9.32 5.71
C PHE A 47 -11.07 9.72 7.06
N SER A 48 -9.74 9.55 7.19
CA SER A 48 -9.00 9.99 8.38
C SER A 48 -8.98 11.51 8.51
N ASN A 49 -8.89 12.03 9.73
CA ASN A 49 -8.76 13.47 9.95
C ASN A 49 -7.53 14.07 9.25
N LYS A 50 -6.43 13.30 9.15
CA LYS A 50 -5.20 13.73 8.47
C LYS A 50 -5.40 13.82 6.97
N THR A 51 -6.00 12.80 6.35
CA THR A 51 -6.36 12.82 4.92
C THR A 51 -7.32 13.96 4.61
N ILE A 52 -8.36 14.15 5.43
CA ILE A 52 -9.31 15.26 5.25
C ILE A 52 -8.60 16.62 5.33
N ALA A 53 -7.71 16.81 6.33
CA ALA A 53 -6.97 18.07 6.48
C ALA A 53 -6.09 18.33 5.25
N TYR A 54 -5.39 17.31 4.74
CA TYR A 54 -4.57 17.42 3.53
C TYR A 54 -5.41 17.85 2.32
N LEU A 55 -6.50 17.14 2.04
CA LEU A 55 -7.36 17.38 0.89
C LEU A 55 -8.09 18.74 0.95
N MET A 56 -8.50 19.14 2.15
CA MET A 56 -9.22 20.41 2.34
C MET A 56 -8.31 21.64 2.40
N ASN A 57 -7.02 21.48 2.75
CA ASN A 57 -6.05 22.59 2.75
C ASN A 57 -5.59 22.96 1.34
N GLU A 58 -5.59 22.02 0.39
CA GLU A 58 -5.26 22.26 -1.01
C GLU A 58 -6.48 22.68 -1.84
N ALA A 59 -7.68 22.66 -1.22
CA ALA A 59 -8.94 22.87 -1.90
C ALA A 59 -9.38 24.35 -1.86
N GLU A 60 -9.98 24.81 -2.96
CA GLU A 60 -10.66 26.11 -3.01
C GLU A 60 -11.94 26.11 -2.15
N PRO A 61 -12.47 27.28 -1.73
CA PRO A 61 -13.59 27.39 -0.78
C PRO A 61 -14.89 26.66 -1.18
N ASN A 62 -15.07 26.34 -2.47
CA ASN A 62 -16.30 25.75 -3.03
C ASN A 62 -16.09 24.35 -3.59
N VAL A 63 -15.14 23.57 -3.05
CA VAL A 63 -14.81 22.24 -3.56
C VAL A 63 -15.93 21.24 -3.29
N THR A 64 -16.33 20.53 -4.32
CA THR A 64 -17.31 19.45 -4.24
C THR A 64 -16.69 18.17 -3.67
N ILE A 65 -17.53 17.24 -3.22
CA ILE A 65 -17.05 15.93 -2.74
C ILE A 65 -16.39 15.13 -3.88
N GLU A 66 -16.88 15.28 -5.09
CA GLU A 66 -16.34 14.66 -6.30
C GLU A 66 -14.93 15.16 -6.62
N ASP A 67 -14.66 16.45 -6.45
CA ASP A 67 -13.32 17.04 -6.64
C ASP A 67 -12.33 16.48 -5.60
N VAL A 68 -12.78 16.38 -4.36
CA VAL A 68 -11.98 15.78 -3.27
C VAL A 68 -11.64 14.32 -3.56
N ILE A 69 -12.62 13.53 -4.03
CA ILE A 69 -12.41 12.13 -4.41
C ILE A 69 -11.41 12.04 -5.58
N ASP A 70 -11.54 12.90 -6.57
CA ASP A 70 -10.63 12.93 -7.72
C ASP A 70 -9.19 13.24 -7.29
N GLN A 71 -9.00 14.23 -6.44
CA GLN A 71 -7.70 14.59 -5.87
C GLN A 71 -7.13 13.45 -5.02
N PHE A 72 -7.94 12.87 -4.15
CA PHE A 72 -7.54 11.74 -3.30
C PHE A 72 -7.08 10.56 -4.14
N THR A 73 -7.86 10.13 -5.12
CA THR A 73 -7.52 8.99 -5.97
C THR A 73 -6.22 9.21 -6.74
N LYS A 74 -6.01 10.40 -7.29
CA LYS A 74 -4.75 10.79 -7.93
C LYS A 74 -3.56 10.76 -6.98
N SER A 75 -3.79 11.08 -5.70
CA SER A 75 -2.73 11.09 -4.70
C SER A 75 -2.25 9.70 -4.30
N ILE A 76 -3.16 8.71 -4.22
CA ILE A 76 -2.86 7.36 -3.73
C ILE A 76 -2.59 6.32 -4.83
N VAL A 77 -3.01 6.57 -6.07
CA VAL A 77 -2.79 5.66 -7.20
C VAL A 77 -1.53 6.06 -7.96
N HIS A 78 -0.60 5.12 -8.08
CA HIS A 78 0.62 5.36 -8.85
C HIS A 78 0.46 4.98 -10.33
N GLY A 79 -0.32 3.94 -10.59
CA GLY A 79 -0.51 3.42 -11.93
C GLY A 79 0.77 2.81 -12.55
N LYS A 80 0.80 2.73 -13.87
CA LYS A 80 1.96 2.23 -14.60
C LYS A 80 3.10 3.25 -14.54
N SER A 81 4.29 2.84 -14.08
CA SER A 81 5.49 3.67 -14.06
C SER A 81 6.64 3.03 -14.83
N ARG A 82 7.43 3.84 -15.53
CA ARG A 82 8.64 3.37 -16.22
C ARG A 82 9.67 2.80 -15.25
N GLU A 83 9.79 3.37 -14.06
CA GLU A 83 10.72 2.89 -13.03
C GLU A 83 10.45 1.43 -12.67
N PHE A 84 9.17 1.03 -12.63
CA PHE A 84 8.79 -0.36 -12.37
C PHE A 84 9.06 -1.26 -13.58
N ASP A 85 8.78 -0.78 -14.78
CA ASP A 85 9.04 -1.53 -16.02
C ASP A 85 10.54 -1.79 -16.23
N ASP A 86 11.41 -0.88 -15.76
CA ASP A 86 12.87 -0.98 -15.86
C ASP A 86 13.50 -1.79 -14.71
N SER A 87 12.71 -2.27 -13.74
CA SER A 87 13.22 -3.03 -12.61
C SER A 87 13.80 -4.37 -13.05
N GLN A 88 15.01 -4.65 -12.62
CA GLN A 88 15.71 -5.93 -12.81
C GLN A 88 15.28 -6.96 -11.75
N ILE A 89 15.02 -6.47 -10.55
CA ILE A 89 14.56 -7.27 -9.41
C ILE A 89 13.27 -6.66 -8.87
N ILE A 90 12.26 -7.50 -8.68
CA ILE A 90 11.02 -7.13 -7.97
C ILE A 90 10.91 -8.00 -6.73
N LEU A 91 11.00 -7.37 -5.56
CA LEU A 91 10.82 -8.05 -4.28
C LEU A 91 9.35 -7.94 -3.87
N VAL A 92 8.66 -9.07 -3.78
CA VAL A 92 7.27 -9.13 -3.30
C VAL A 92 7.29 -9.52 -1.83
N CYS A 93 6.96 -8.59 -0.95
CA CYS A 93 6.94 -8.77 0.50
C CYS A 93 5.53 -8.52 1.09
N GLY A 94 5.35 -8.75 2.37
CA GLY A 94 4.09 -8.51 3.07
C GLY A 94 3.85 -9.55 4.17
N PRO A 95 2.75 -9.45 4.94
CA PRO A 95 2.42 -10.39 5.99
C PRO A 95 2.22 -11.82 5.46
N GLU A 96 2.27 -12.78 6.37
CA GLU A 96 1.84 -14.15 6.04
C GLU A 96 0.41 -14.13 5.50
N LYS A 97 0.14 -15.00 4.53
CA LYS A 97 -1.18 -15.16 3.90
C LYS A 97 -1.70 -13.93 3.15
N SER A 98 -0.94 -12.86 3.01
CA SER A 98 -1.35 -11.67 2.22
C SER A 98 -1.44 -11.93 0.70
N GLY A 99 -1.08 -13.12 0.23
CA GLY A 99 -1.13 -13.48 -1.19
C GLY A 99 0.15 -13.17 -1.96
N LYS A 100 1.30 -12.99 -1.28
CA LYS A 100 2.63 -12.75 -1.90
C LYS A 100 2.96 -13.72 -3.03
N THR A 101 2.88 -15.02 -2.74
CA THR A 101 3.22 -16.09 -3.71
C THR A 101 2.34 -16.01 -4.97
N VAL A 102 1.03 -15.83 -4.77
CA VAL A 102 0.09 -15.70 -5.88
C VAL A 102 0.38 -14.42 -6.67
N LEU A 103 0.67 -13.31 -5.98
CA LEU A 103 1.03 -12.05 -6.61
C LEU A 103 2.32 -12.17 -7.43
N SER A 104 3.35 -12.83 -6.89
CA SER A 104 4.62 -13.06 -7.59
C SER A 104 4.42 -13.84 -8.89
N GLN A 105 3.61 -14.89 -8.85
CA GLN A 105 3.26 -15.68 -10.03
C GLN A 105 2.46 -14.87 -11.05
N LYS A 106 1.48 -14.08 -10.60
CA LYS A 106 0.70 -13.21 -11.48
C LYS A 106 1.58 -12.12 -12.12
N LEU A 107 2.45 -11.47 -11.36
CA LEU A 107 3.38 -10.47 -11.87
C LEU A 107 4.30 -11.05 -12.96
N SER A 108 4.75 -12.30 -12.82
CA SER A 108 5.63 -12.91 -13.83
C SER A 108 4.98 -13.10 -15.19
N LYS A 109 3.67 -13.28 -15.21
CA LYS A 109 2.88 -13.42 -16.44
C LYS A 109 2.40 -12.07 -16.97
N PHE A 110 2.03 -11.17 -16.07
CA PHE A 110 1.44 -9.88 -16.38
C PHE A 110 2.44 -8.87 -16.93
N LEU A 111 3.67 -8.87 -16.39
CA LEU A 111 4.70 -7.94 -16.81
C LEU A 111 5.30 -8.40 -18.15
N PRO A 112 5.56 -7.46 -19.07
CA PRO A 112 6.18 -7.79 -20.33
C PRO A 112 7.55 -8.45 -20.10
N ALA A 113 7.96 -9.29 -21.03
CA ALA A 113 9.33 -9.76 -21.10
C ALA A 113 10.29 -8.58 -21.10
N THR A 114 11.51 -8.81 -20.65
CA THR A 114 12.55 -7.77 -20.69
C THR A 114 12.84 -7.32 -22.12
N LEU A 115 13.54 -6.19 -22.27
CA LEU A 115 13.91 -5.63 -23.57
C LEU A 115 14.67 -6.63 -24.45
N ASP A 116 15.34 -7.60 -23.86
CA ASP A 116 16.06 -8.68 -24.55
C ASP A 116 15.16 -9.90 -24.85
N GLY A 117 13.83 -9.77 -24.70
CA GLY A 117 12.86 -10.82 -24.99
C GLY A 117 12.80 -11.96 -23.97
N GLN A 118 13.41 -11.80 -22.81
CA GLN A 118 13.52 -12.85 -21.81
C GLN A 118 12.35 -12.86 -20.83
N ALA A 119 11.90 -14.06 -20.49
CA ALA A 119 10.80 -14.28 -19.57
C ALA A 119 11.15 -13.87 -18.14
N ASN A 120 10.16 -13.35 -17.41
CA ASN A 120 10.28 -13.09 -16.00
C ASN A 120 10.43 -14.41 -15.22
N ARG A 121 11.32 -14.46 -14.23
CA ARG A 121 11.55 -15.65 -13.41
C ARG A 121 11.10 -15.39 -11.98
N VAL A 122 10.30 -16.31 -11.44
CA VAL A 122 9.90 -16.28 -10.03
C VAL A 122 10.83 -17.18 -9.23
N ILE A 123 11.32 -16.67 -8.12
CA ILE A 123 12.06 -17.45 -7.13
C ILE A 123 11.45 -17.22 -5.75
N SER A 124 11.35 -18.25 -4.96
CA SER A 124 11.00 -18.15 -3.54
C SER A 124 12.28 -17.96 -2.74
N ASP A 125 12.27 -16.97 -1.85
CA ASP A 125 13.35 -16.79 -0.90
C ASP A 125 13.11 -17.74 0.28
N PRO A 126 13.93 -18.77 0.47
CA PRO A 126 13.68 -19.73 1.52
C PRO A 126 14.01 -19.13 2.89
N LEU A 127 13.03 -19.14 3.77
CA LEU A 127 13.07 -19.18 5.24
C LEU A 127 13.96 -18.19 6.01
N THR A 128 15.10 -17.76 5.52
CA THR A 128 16.00 -16.86 6.26
C THR A 128 15.72 -15.39 5.98
N GLY A 129 15.01 -15.07 4.91
CA GLY A 129 14.63 -13.71 4.51
C GLY A 129 15.81 -12.78 4.24
N ASP A 130 17.05 -13.29 4.22
CA ASP A 130 18.25 -12.49 4.06
C ASP A 130 18.85 -12.57 2.65
N LEU A 131 18.15 -13.23 1.72
CA LEU A 131 18.61 -13.56 0.37
C LEU A 131 19.97 -14.31 0.35
N SER A 132 20.51 -14.69 1.50
CA SER A 132 21.80 -15.37 1.59
C SER A 132 21.80 -16.73 0.91
N SER A 133 20.65 -17.40 0.86
CA SER A 133 20.47 -18.63 0.11
C SER A 133 20.59 -18.42 -1.40
N LEU A 134 20.14 -17.28 -1.91
CA LEU A 134 20.33 -16.90 -3.31
C LEU A 134 21.81 -16.75 -3.63
N PHE A 135 22.59 -16.19 -2.71
CA PHE A 135 24.03 -16.02 -2.84
C PHE A 135 24.78 -17.34 -2.64
N LYS A 136 24.33 -18.24 -1.72
CA LYS A 136 25.01 -19.51 -1.39
C LYS A 136 24.84 -20.61 -2.43
N HIS A 137 23.75 -20.63 -3.19
CA HIS A 137 23.47 -21.70 -4.16
C HIS A 137 23.93 -21.40 -5.58
N GLY A 138 25.07 -20.77 -5.76
CA GLY A 138 25.65 -20.48 -7.08
C GLY A 138 25.00 -19.28 -7.75
N PHE A 139 24.13 -18.57 -7.03
CA PHE A 139 23.57 -17.30 -7.49
C PHE A 139 24.65 -16.22 -7.62
N ASP A 140 25.79 -16.37 -6.94
CA ASP A 140 26.99 -15.57 -7.17
C ASP A 140 27.40 -15.54 -8.65
N ALA A 141 27.32 -16.66 -9.32
CA ALA A 141 27.55 -16.73 -10.77
C ALA A 141 26.40 -16.10 -11.57
N ASN A 142 25.15 -16.19 -11.09
CA ASN A 142 23.98 -15.72 -11.82
C ASN A 142 23.54 -14.29 -11.47
N ILE A 143 23.64 -13.86 -10.22
CA ILE A 143 23.46 -12.44 -9.87
C ILE A 143 24.65 -11.63 -10.39
N THR A 144 25.87 -12.09 -10.21
CA THR A 144 27.04 -11.43 -10.80
C THR A 144 27.00 -11.47 -12.33
N SER A 145 26.39 -12.48 -12.95
CA SER A 145 26.20 -12.52 -14.40
C SER A 145 24.96 -11.76 -14.87
N LEU A 146 23.93 -11.65 -14.06
CA LEU A 146 22.82 -10.68 -14.30
C LEU A 146 23.37 -9.23 -14.30
N PHE A 147 24.43 -8.99 -13.53
CA PHE A 147 25.08 -7.69 -13.40
C PHE A 147 26.42 -7.57 -14.15
N ARG A 148 27.00 -8.67 -14.63
CA ARG A 148 28.18 -8.63 -15.50
C ARG A 148 27.79 -8.22 -16.91
N LYS A 149 28.52 -7.20 -17.36
CA LYS A 149 28.59 -6.62 -18.70
C LYS A 149 27.83 -7.35 -19.83
N LYS A 150 27.12 -6.55 -20.59
CA LYS A 150 26.54 -6.81 -21.92
C LYS A 150 27.50 -7.47 -22.96
N SER A 151 28.73 -7.78 -22.63
CA SER A 151 29.76 -8.17 -23.63
C SER A 151 30.13 -9.63 -23.64
N ASP A 152 29.88 -10.41 -22.58
CA ASP A 152 30.35 -11.80 -22.60
C ASP A 152 29.34 -12.76 -21.99
N VAL A 153 28.87 -13.64 -22.85
CA VAL A 153 28.10 -14.88 -22.61
C VAL A 153 26.62 -14.71 -22.36
N GLY A 154 25.83 -15.19 -23.30
CA GLY A 154 24.40 -15.48 -23.38
C GLY A 154 23.68 -16.01 -22.15
N LEU A 155 23.80 -15.36 -21.02
CA LEU A 155 23.04 -15.61 -19.82
C LEU A 155 21.92 -14.60 -19.73
N SER A 156 20.75 -15.11 -19.80
CA SER A 156 19.47 -14.49 -19.87
C SER A 156 19.24 -13.42 -18.78
N SER A 157 19.22 -12.18 -19.17
CA SER A 157 18.95 -11.02 -18.35
C SER A 157 17.45 -10.81 -18.10
N GLY A 158 16.70 -11.90 -17.84
CA GLY A 158 15.29 -11.82 -17.49
C GLY A 158 15.09 -11.12 -16.13
N ARG A 159 13.95 -10.43 -15.98
CA ARG A 159 13.55 -9.85 -14.70
C ARG A 159 13.38 -10.93 -13.65
N LEU A 160 13.89 -10.69 -12.45
CA LEU A 160 13.76 -11.58 -11.31
C LEU A 160 12.63 -11.10 -10.39
N ILE A 161 11.67 -11.94 -10.11
CA ILE A 161 10.58 -11.69 -9.15
C ILE A 161 10.83 -12.60 -7.95
N VAL A 162 11.05 -12.00 -6.79
CA VAL A 162 11.35 -12.70 -5.54
C VAL A 162 10.13 -12.73 -4.66
N ASP A 163 9.59 -13.91 -4.40
CA ASP A 163 8.60 -14.13 -3.33
C ASP A 163 9.35 -14.14 -1.99
N TYR A 164 9.35 -12.97 -1.33
CA TYR A 164 10.14 -12.74 -0.13
C TYR A 164 9.36 -13.10 1.13
N GLU A 165 9.82 -14.09 1.89
CA GLU A 165 9.18 -14.59 3.10
C GLU A 165 9.69 -13.93 4.39
N GLY A 166 10.79 -13.19 4.32
CA GLY A 166 11.39 -12.52 5.47
C GLY A 166 10.58 -11.32 5.99
N SER A 167 10.96 -10.83 7.16
CA SER A 167 10.35 -9.62 7.72
C SER A 167 10.78 -8.37 6.93
N ILE A 168 9.94 -7.33 6.98
CA ILE A 168 10.21 -6.05 6.32
C ILE A 168 11.45 -5.35 6.89
N ASP A 169 11.77 -5.61 8.16
CA ASP A 169 12.95 -5.05 8.83
C ASP A 169 14.25 -5.63 8.26
N VAL A 170 14.26 -6.95 8.02
CA VAL A 170 15.38 -7.63 7.38
C VAL A 170 15.53 -7.19 5.94
N LEU A 171 14.41 -6.94 5.24
CA LEU A 171 14.41 -6.46 3.86
C LEU A 171 15.19 -5.15 3.67
N SER A 172 15.08 -4.21 4.62
CA SER A 172 15.87 -2.96 4.58
C SER A 172 17.38 -3.24 4.56
N SER A 173 17.84 -4.21 5.35
CA SER A 173 19.25 -4.62 5.38
C SER A 173 19.69 -5.29 4.08
N VAL A 174 18.80 -6.05 3.46
CA VAL A 174 19.04 -6.69 2.16
C VAL A 174 19.17 -5.65 1.06
N LEU A 175 18.27 -4.68 1.01
CA LEU A 175 18.31 -3.58 0.04
C LEU A 175 19.61 -2.78 0.17
N MET A 176 20.05 -2.46 1.39
CA MET A 176 21.34 -1.80 1.62
C MET A 176 22.54 -2.62 1.12
N LYS A 177 22.47 -3.95 1.19
CA LYS A 177 23.53 -4.81 0.63
C LYS A 177 23.52 -4.77 -0.90
N LEU A 178 22.33 -4.81 -1.52
CA LEU A 178 22.19 -4.70 -2.98
C LEU A 178 22.69 -3.34 -3.50
N GLU A 179 22.46 -2.26 -2.77
CA GLU A 179 22.96 -0.93 -3.12
C GLU A 179 24.47 -0.78 -3.07
N ARG A 180 25.17 -1.64 -2.33
CA ARG A 180 26.64 -1.63 -2.21
C ARG A 180 27.34 -2.44 -3.29
N LEU A 181 26.60 -3.14 -4.14
CA LEU A 181 27.20 -3.86 -5.26
C LEU A 181 27.80 -2.87 -6.27
N GLU A 182 28.92 -3.24 -6.91
CA GLU A 182 29.58 -2.41 -7.93
C GLU A 182 28.63 -2.07 -9.09
N GLN A 183 27.76 -2.99 -9.44
CA GLN A 183 26.68 -2.76 -10.41
C GLN A 183 25.36 -2.85 -9.65
N LYS A 184 24.82 -1.69 -9.28
CA LYS A 184 23.55 -1.60 -8.55
C LYS A 184 22.41 -2.08 -9.44
N PRO A 185 21.65 -3.13 -9.02
CA PRO A 185 20.46 -3.51 -9.73
C PRO A 185 19.36 -2.48 -9.50
N ASN A 186 18.51 -2.29 -10.50
CA ASN A 186 17.28 -1.55 -10.31
C ASN A 186 16.26 -2.46 -9.58
N VAL A 187 15.96 -2.13 -8.32
CA VAL A 187 15.10 -2.93 -7.44
C VAL A 187 13.82 -2.18 -7.14
N SER A 188 12.69 -2.82 -7.41
CA SER A 188 11.37 -2.38 -6.93
C SER A 188 10.88 -3.29 -5.81
N VAL A 189 10.19 -2.71 -4.83
CA VAL A 189 9.59 -3.46 -3.73
C VAL A 189 8.07 -3.32 -3.82
N VAL A 190 7.38 -4.46 -3.89
CA VAL A 190 5.93 -4.55 -3.90
C VAL A 190 5.46 -5.16 -2.59
N TYR A 191 4.70 -4.39 -1.83
CA TYR A 191 4.09 -4.87 -0.61
C TYR A 191 2.68 -5.41 -0.90
N ALA A 192 2.49 -6.70 -0.70
CA ALA A 192 1.19 -7.34 -0.80
C ALA A 192 0.36 -7.01 0.44
N LEU A 193 -0.61 -6.11 0.28
CA LEU A 193 -1.57 -5.73 1.32
C LEU A 193 -2.90 -6.41 1.04
N GLU A 194 -3.30 -7.35 1.89
CA GLU A 194 -4.63 -7.93 1.85
C GLU A 194 -5.66 -6.84 2.19
N VAL A 195 -6.70 -6.69 1.36
CA VAL A 195 -7.78 -5.73 1.62
C VAL A 195 -8.66 -6.15 2.81
N GLY A 196 -9.46 -5.23 3.34
CA GLY A 196 -10.29 -5.47 4.53
C GLY A 196 -9.56 -5.23 5.85
N GLN A 197 -8.39 -4.59 5.81
CA GLN A 197 -7.63 -4.25 7.01
C GLN A 197 -8.17 -2.99 7.68
N SER A 198 -8.06 -2.93 9.02
CA SER A 198 -8.35 -1.70 9.74
C SER A 198 -7.25 -0.64 9.50
N TYR A 199 -7.62 0.64 9.64
CA TYR A 199 -6.67 1.76 9.56
C TYR A 199 -5.41 1.54 10.40
N ASN A 200 -5.57 1.08 11.65
CA ASN A 200 -4.44 0.83 12.54
C ASN A 200 -3.59 -0.38 12.12
N ALA A 201 -4.21 -1.43 11.59
CA ALA A 201 -3.47 -2.60 11.08
C ALA A 201 -2.58 -2.21 9.89
N VAL A 202 -3.12 -1.44 8.93
CA VAL A 202 -2.34 -0.90 7.82
C VAL A 202 -1.18 -0.03 8.32
N LYS A 203 -1.43 0.90 9.24
CA LYS A 203 -0.36 1.75 9.80
C LYS A 203 0.72 0.95 10.52
N GLN A 204 0.37 -0.09 11.25
CA GLN A 204 1.33 -0.96 11.92
C GLN A 204 2.18 -1.74 10.94
N SER A 205 1.60 -2.25 9.85
CA SER A 205 2.31 -2.98 8.80
C SER A 205 3.45 -2.19 8.16
N PHE A 206 3.35 -0.85 8.17
CA PHE A 206 4.36 0.04 7.56
C PHE A 206 5.19 0.83 8.57
N LYS A 207 4.99 0.65 9.88
CA LYS A 207 5.64 1.45 10.94
C LYS A 207 7.18 1.44 10.86
N MET A 208 7.76 0.41 10.28
CA MET A 208 9.20 0.18 10.18
C MET A 208 9.75 0.36 8.76
N SER A 209 8.90 0.67 7.77
CA SER A 209 9.33 0.69 6.38
C SER A 209 9.96 2.02 5.98
N GLY A 210 11.23 2.20 6.32
CA GLY A 210 12.08 3.20 5.65
C GLY A 210 12.51 2.78 4.23
N ILE A 211 11.78 1.86 3.60
CA ILE A 211 12.11 1.32 2.27
C ILE A 211 11.74 2.35 1.22
N PRO A 212 12.73 2.86 0.45
CA PRO A 212 12.45 3.72 -0.68
C PRO A 212 11.73 2.93 -1.77
N ASN A 213 10.94 3.63 -2.60
CA ASN A 213 10.25 3.05 -3.77
C ASN A 213 9.37 1.82 -3.48
N LEU A 214 8.84 1.72 -2.24
CA LEU A 214 7.88 0.69 -1.89
C LEU A 214 6.52 1.07 -2.46
N CYS A 215 5.99 0.24 -3.34
CA CYS A 215 4.62 0.35 -3.83
C CYS A 215 3.72 -0.74 -3.20
N ILE A 216 2.42 -0.49 -3.23
CA ILE A 216 1.42 -1.40 -2.65
C ILE A 216 0.69 -2.13 -3.77
N ALA A 217 0.51 -3.45 -3.60
CA ALA A 217 -0.48 -4.23 -4.32
C ALA A 217 -1.62 -4.57 -3.37
N LEU A 218 -2.82 -4.11 -3.66
CA LEU A 218 -4.03 -4.56 -2.96
C LEU A 218 -4.35 -5.97 -3.43
N THR A 219 -4.45 -6.92 -2.49
CA THR A 219 -4.65 -8.34 -2.80
C THR A 219 -5.97 -8.85 -2.26
N LYS A 220 -6.45 -9.98 -2.76
CA LYS A 220 -7.71 -10.64 -2.37
C LYS A 220 -8.96 -9.77 -2.57
N MET A 221 -8.94 -8.88 -3.55
CA MET A 221 -10.08 -8.03 -3.89
C MET A 221 -11.30 -8.82 -4.42
N ASP A 222 -11.12 -10.11 -4.71
CA ASP A 222 -12.18 -11.06 -5.06
C ASP A 222 -12.93 -11.62 -3.84
N LEU A 223 -12.31 -11.58 -2.67
CA LEU A 223 -12.79 -12.18 -1.44
C LEU A 223 -13.27 -11.16 -0.41
N LEU A 224 -12.65 -9.98 -0.39
CA LEU A 224 -12.83 -8.96 0.63
C LEU A 224 -13.07 -7.59 -0.02
N GLU A 225 -13.71 -6.71 0.72
CA GLU A 225 -13.99 -5.34 0.28
C GLU A 225 -12.92 -4.36 0.77
N VAL A 226 -12.55 -3.43 -0.09
CA VAL A 226 -11.68 -2.30 0.26
C VAL A 226 -12.47 -1.30 1.09
N SER A 227 -11.89 -0.76 2.15
CA SER A 227 -12.51 0.29 2.96
C SER A 227 -11.84 1.66 2.76
N VAL A 228 -12.62 2.72 2.92
CA VAL A 228 -12.08 4.09 2.87
C VAL A 228 -11.07 4.35 3.98
N ASN A 229 -11.27 3.75 5.16
CA ASN A 229 -10.33 3.80 6.27
C ASN A 229 -8.95 3.22 5.91
N GLU A 230 -8.94 2.10 5.19
CA GLU A 230 -7.72 1.45 4.71
C GLU A 230 -6.99 2.33 3.68
N LEU A 231 -7.73 2.88 2.72
CA LEU A 231 -7.19 3.81 1.72
C LEU A 231 -6.63 5.09 2.37
N SER A 232 -7.32 5.62 3.39
CA SER A 232 -6.82 6.75 4.18
C SER A 232 -5.53 6.43 4.92
N ALA A 233 -5.39 5.22 5.46
CA ALA A 233 -4.16 4.81 6.12
C ALA A 233 -2.98 4.76 5.13
N ILE A 234 -3.21 4.26 3.91
CA ILE A 234 -2.21 4.25 2.83
C ILE A 234 -1.80 5.68 2.47
N SER A 235 -2.78 6.58 2.31
CA SER A 235 -2.55 8.01 2.03
C SER A 235 -1.74 8.68 3.14
N ASP A 236 -2.12 8.47 4.40
CA ASP A 236 -1.46 9.06 5.57
C ASP A 236 0.00 8.62 5.74
N LEU A 237 0.34 7.45 5.20
CA LEU A 237 1.69 6.90 5.15
C LEU A 237 2.49 7.42 3.94
N GLY A 238 1.88 8.22 3.05
CA GLY A 238 2.50 8.68 1.81
C GLY A 238 2.85 7.54 0.85
N LYS A 239 2.15 6.42 0.96
CA LYS A 239 2.36 5.26 0.08
C LYS A 239 1.37 5.29 -1.08
N LYS A 240 1.73 4.60 -2.17
CA LYS A 240 0.92 4.57 -3.39
C LYS A 240 0.59 3.14 -3.80
N ILE A 241 -0.60 2.98 -4.35
CA ILE A 241 -1.10 1.71 -4.86
C ILE A 241 -0.67 1.57 -6.32
N GLN A 242 0.04 0.49 -6.63
CA GLN A 242 0.55 0.17 -7.96
C GLN A 242 -0.29 -0.88 -8.66
N PHE A 243 -0.83 -1.85 -7.90
CA PHE A 243 -1.54 -2.99 -8.45
C PHE A 243 -2.83 -3.28 -7.70
N PHE A 244 -3.81 -3.79 -8.45
CA PHE A 244 -4.99 -4.47 -7.95
C PHE A 244 -4.90 -5.94 -8.29
N SER A 245 -5.02 -6.83 -7.29
CA SER A 245 -4.97 -8.29 -7.45
C SER A 245 -6.19 -8.95 -6.84
N GLY A 246 -6.77 -9.91 -7.56
CA GLY A 246 -8.06 -10.53 -7.22
C GLY A 246 -9.23 -9.84 -7.94
N LEU A 247 -9.00 -9.21 -9.09
CA LEU A 247 -10.10 -8.63 -9.88
C LEU A 247 -10.87 -9.74 -10.60
N LYS A 248 -12.17 -9.87 -10.28
CA LYS A 248 -13.06 -10.90 -10.85
C LYS A 248 -13.26 -10.80 -12.35
N ILE A 249 -12.97 -9.62 -12.93
CA ILE A 249 -13.26 -9.30 -14.34
C ILE A 249 -12.10 -9.70 -15.28
N LEU A 250 -10.93 -10.02 -14.72
CA LEU A 250 -9.73 -10.31 -15.49
C LEU A 250 -9.30 -11.77 -15.33
N GLU A 251 -8.94 -12.41 -16.43
CA GLU A 251 -8.53 -13.82 -16.48
C GLU A 251 -7.39 -14.13 -15.50
N ASP A 252 -6.40 -13.24 -15.38
CA ASP A 252 -5.30 -13.36 -14.40
C ASP A 252 -5.57 -12.63 -13.08
N GLY A 253 -6.66 -11.85 -13.00
CA GLY A 253 -7.07 -11.12 -11.80
C GLY A 253 -6.04 -10.12 -11.29
N LEU A 254 -5.14 -9.60 -12.14
CA LEU A 254 -4.14 -8.57 -11.83
C LEU A 254 -4.20 -7.45 -12.87
N ASP A 255 -4.17 -6.20 -12.40
CA ASP A 255 -4.01 -5.02 -13.27
C ASP A 255 -3.20 -3.93 -12.54
N PHE A 256 -2.63 -3.01 -13.30
CA PHE A 256 -2.14 -1.76 -12.71
C PHE A 256 -3.30 -1.00 -12.08
N ALA A 257 -3.05 -0.39 -10.94
CA ALA A 257 -4.04 0.47 -10.30
C ALA A 257 -4.37 1.65 -11.23
N LYS A 258 -5.67 1.87 -11.47
CA LYS A 258 -6.18 2.94 -12.31
C LYS A 258 -6.96 3.94 -11.47
N VAL A 259 -6.68 5.22 -11.65
CA VAL A 259 -7.40 6.31 -10.98
C VAL A 259 -8.90 6.21 -11.25
N SER A 260 -9.31 5.90 -12.49
CA SER A 260 -10.73 5.74 -12.85
C SER A 260 -11.43 4.65 -12.03
N VAL A 261 -10.80 3.48 -11.87
CA VAL A 261 -11.37 2.36 -11.10
C VAL A 261 -11.54 2.74 -9.62
N MET A 262 -10.54 3.39 -9.04
CA MET A 262 -10.60 3.85 -7.65
C MET A 262 -11.62 4.97 -7.47
N LYS A 263 -11.72 5.89 -8.44
CA LYS A 263 -12.68 6.97 -8.43
C LYS A 263 -14.12 6.43 -8.52
N ASP A 264 -14.38 5.49 -9.42
CA ASP A 264 -15.70 4.86 -9.57
C ASP A 264 -16.12 4.14 -8.27
N PHE A 265 -15.19 3.42 -7.64
CA PHE A 265 -15.43 2.78 -6.35
C PHE A 265 -15.85 3.80 -5.28
N LEU A 266 -15.09 4.87 -5.06
CA LEU A 266 -15.38 5.89 -4.06
C LEU A 266 -16.65 6.70 -4.39
N SER A 267 -16.88 7.02 -5.67
CA SER A 267 -18.09 7.72 -6.11
C SER A 267 -19.35 6.89 -5.89
N ASN A 268 -19.25 5.57 -6.03
CA ASN A 268 -20.39 4.68 -5.74
C ASN A 268 -20.71 4.64 -4.25
N LEU A 269 -19.70 4.66 -3.37
CA LEU A 269 -19.91 4.78 -1.92
C LEU A 269 -20.63 6.07 -1.56
N VAL A 270 -20.25 7.20 -2.15
CA VAL A 270 -20.91 8.50 -1.93
C VAL A 270 -22.39 8.46 -2.33
N LYS A 271 -22.70 7.78 -3.44
CA LYS A 271 -24.09 7.68 -3.93
C LYS A 271 -24.97 6.74 -3.09
N GLN A 272 -24.35 5.76 -2.40
CA GLN A 272 -25.06 4.81 -1.55
C GLN A 272 -25.40 5.38 -0.16
N GLU A 273 -24.63 6.38 0.28
CA GLU A 273 -24.89 7.08 1.53
C GLU A 273 -26.08 8.02 1.36
N ASP A 274 -27.09 7.82 2.19
CA ASP A 274 -28.26 8.71 2.26
C ASP A 274 -27.87 9.93 3.12
N TRP A 275 -27.63 11.06 2.46
CA TRP A 275 -27.19 12.31 3.12
C TRP A 275 -28.38 13.14 3.68
N SER A 276 -29.59 12.55 3.76
CA SER A 276 -30.82 13.20 4.26
C SER A 276 -30.84 13.39 5.79
#